data_1722748ad28a753330a2590ef3ced75d
#
_entry.id   1722748ad28a753330a2590ef3ced75d
#
_cell.length_a   1.000
_cell.length_b   1.000
_cell.length_c   1.000
_cell.angle_alpha   90.00
_cell.angle_beta   90.00
_cell.angle_gamma   90.00
#
_symmetry.space_group_name_H-M   'P 1'
#
loop_
_entity.id
_entity.type
_entity.pdbx_description
1 polymer ?
#
loop_
_entity_poly.entity_id
_entity_poly.type
_entity_poly.pdbx_seq_one_letter_code
_entity_poly.pdbx_strand_id
1 'polypeptide(L)'
;MNSSRVSSSVALVACATAFVVTLAGCGSDSKTSSASSSSTTTSSVAQPLASSTTETAPAEPASACPMTPPASGGAPEWTLRGTTGSVAVTGSTATAAPVVTVTAPFSVTETQVHTLQPGDGPVVASTATVTVCYMGVNGRDGSVFDSSYERGEPVDFPLNGVV
;
A
#
# COMPACT_ATOMS: atom_id res chain seq x y z
N MET A 1 33.18 -32.14 -26.66
CA MET A 1 34.44 -31.36 -26.57
C MET A 1 34.28 -30.17 -27.47
N ASN A 2 33.95 -29.03 -26.92
CA ASN A 2 34.26 -27.68 -27.46
C ASN A 2 33.88 -26.66 -26.41
N SER A 3 34.87 -26.19 -25.68
CA SER A 3 34.75 -25.08 -24.76
C SER A 3 34.99 -23.78 -25.54
N SER A 4 34.01 -22.94 -25.61
CA SER A 4 34.22 -21.54 -26.04
C SER A 4 34.03 -20.62 -24.83
N ARG A 5 35.16 -20.15 -24.30
CA ARG A 5 35.24 -19.08 -23.30
C ARG A 5 35.13 -17.73 -24.04
N VAL A 6 34.08 -16.98 -23.75
CA VAL A 6 34.01 -15.57 -24.16
C VAL A 6 34.24 -14.72 -22.91
N SER A 7 35.41 -14.10 -22.90
CA SER A 7 35.75 -13.05 -21.93
C SER A 7 35.18 -11.73 -22.42
N SER A 8 34.29 -11.13 -21.66
CA SER A 8 33.84 -9.75 -21.88
C SER A 8 34.35 -8.85 -20.77
N SER A 9 35.17 -7.92 -21.23
CA SER A 9 35.83 -6.89 -20.43
C SER A 9 34.82 -5.86 -19.90
N VAL A 10 34.95 -5.59 -18.62
CA VAL A 10 34.18 -4.52 -17.91
C VAL A 10 34.90 -3.21 -18.11
N ALA A 11 34.23 -2.22 -18.70
CA ALA A 11 34.66 -0.84 -18.72
C ALA A 11 33.93 -0.09 -17.58
N LEU A 12 34.74 0.32 -16.59
CA LEU A 12 34.32 1.22 -15.50
C LEU A 12 34.37 2.66 -16.03
N VAL A 13 33.25 3.35 -16.08
CA VAL A 13 33.21 4.81 -16.24
C VAL A 13 32.68 5.40 -14.92
N ALA A 14 33.61 6.04 -14.21
CA ALA A 14 33.34 6.85 -13.04
C ALA A 14 33.02 8.28 -13.49
N CYS A 15 31.79 8.75 -13.28
CA CYS A 15 31.45 10.18 -13.36
C CYS A 15 31.08 10.68 -11.97
N ALA A 16 31.98 11.39 -11.34
CA ALA A 16 31.76 12.19 -10.15
C ALA A 16 31.25 13.57 -10.58
N THR A 17 30.05 13.95 -10.19
CA THR A 17 29.59 15.34 -10.22
C THR A 17 29.14 15.75 -8.83
N ALA A 18 29.96 16.62 -8.24
CA ALA A 18 29.65 17.32 -7.01
C ALA A 18 28.67 18.46 -7.31
N PHE A 19 27.52 18.48 -6.66
CA PHE A 19 26.66 19.66 -6.56
C PHE A 19 26.72 20.23 -5.16
N VAL A 20 27.31 21.41 -5.06
CA VAL A 20 27.26 22.30 -3.91
C VAL A 20 25.99 23.11 -4.07
N VAL A 21 25.07 23.04 -3.11
CA VAL A 21 23.96 23.99 -2.98
C VAL A 21 24.06 24.67 -1.64
N THR A 22 24.27 25.95 -1.72
CA THR A 22 24.37 26.95 -0.66
C THR A 22 22.99 27.24 -0.04
N LEU A 23 22.99 27.30 1.30
CA LEU A 23 21.91 27.83 2.11
C LEU A 23 21.88 29.37 2.07
N ALA A 24 20.70 29.92 1.95
CA ALA A 24 20.29 31.22 2.50
C ALA A 24 18.75 31.17 2.55
N GLY A 25 18.03 31.55 3.55
CA GLY A 25 18.21 32.32 4.73
C GLY A 25 16.87 32.92 5.11
N CYS A 26 16.59 33.09 6.38
CA CYS A 26 15.67 34.08 7.01
C CYS A 26 14.22 34.11 6.53
N GLY A 27 13.24 34.28 7.34
CA GLY A 27 13.09 34.77 8.68
C GLY A 27 11.62 35.02 9.00
N SER A 28 11.39 35.23 10.26
CA SER A 28 10.45 36.14 10.92
C SER A 28 9.02 35.68 11.14
N ASP A 29 8.76 35.36 12.39
CA ASP A 29 7.96 36.07 13.38
C ASP A 29 6.57 36.58 12.98
N SER A 30 5.60 36.16 13.76
CA SER A 30 4.61 36.96 14.50
C SER A 30 3.61 36.01 15.19
N LYS A 31 3.67 35.84 16.49
CA LYS A 31 2.97 36.54 17.58
C LYS A 31 1.51 36.89 17.30
N THR A 32 0.61 36.36 18.08
CA THR A 32 -0.17 37.04 19.13
C THR A 32 -1.46 36.27 19.37
N SER A 33 -1.59 35.74 20.55
CA SER A 33 -2.38 36.09 21.74
C SER A 33 -3.87 35.83 21.72
N SER A 34 -4.24 35.12 22.78
CA SER A 34 -5.35 35.39 23.72
C SER A 34 -6.78 35.26 23.20
N ALA A 35 -7.69 34.61 23.85
CA ALA A 35 -8.10 34.73 25.21
C ALA A 35 -9.14 33.66 25.58
N SER A 36 -9.08 33.23 26.79
CA SER A 36 -10.11 32.68 27.67
C SER A 36 -11.54 33.07 27.38
N SER A 37 -12.46 32.14 27.52
CA SER A 37 -13.66 32.37 28.31
C SER A 37 -14.25 31.02 28.77
N SER A 38 -14.22 30.84 30.06
CA SER A 38 -14.95 29.87 30.84
C SER A 38 -16.46 30.14 30.75
N SER A 39 -17.25 29.12 30.64
CA SER A 39 -18.63 29.15 31.12
C SER A 39 -19.03 27.72 31.55
N THR A 40 -19.04 27.56 32.84
CA THR A 40 -19.67 26.52 33.62
C THR A 40 -21.18 26.64 33.48
N THR A 41 -21.86 25.59 33.08
CA THR A 41 -23.28 25.40 33.43
C THR A 41 -23.55 23.94 33.68
N THR A 42 -23.73 23.61 34.92
CA THR A 42 -24.29 22.39 35.46
C THR A 42 -25.75 22.27 35.09
N SER A 43 -26.16 21.19 34.47
CA SER A 43 -27.54 20.72 34.53
C SER A 43 -27.58 19.20 34.43
N SER A 44 -27.81 18.62 35.59
CA SER A 44 -28.30 17.25 35.81
C SER A 44 -29.70 17.14 35.23
N VAL A 45 -29.99 16.09 34.43
CA VAL A 45 -31.29 15.36 34.41
C VAL A 45 -31.20 14.10 33.57
N ALA A 46 -31.51 12.99 34.23
CA ALA A 46 -32.22 11.76 33.72
C ALA A 46 -31.68 11.01 32.49
N GLN A 47 -31.14 9.83 32.77
CA GLN A 47 -31.03 8.72 31.82
C GLN A 47 -32.41 8.21 31.41
N PRO A 48 -32.62 7.93 30.13
CA PRO A 48 -33.40 6.79 29.71
C PRO A 48 -32.51 5.64 29.29
N LEU A 49 -32.83 4.44 29.75
CA LEU A 49 -32.28 3.19 29.21
C LEU A 49 -32.52 3.18 27.68
N ALA A 50 -31.50 3.36 26.92
CA ALA A 50 -31.52 3.10 25.49
C ALA A 50 -30.85 1.76 25.24
N SER A 51 -31.61 0.86 24.66
CA SER A 51 -31.18 -0.42 24.10
C SER A 51 -29.90 -0.28 23.31
N SER A 52 -28.92 -1.07 23.68
CA SER A 52 -27.68 -1.23 22.90
C SER A 52 -28.01 -1.92 21.58
N THR A 53 -28.37 -1.14 20.58
CA THR A 53 -28.23 -1.56 19.20
C THR A 53 -26.72 -1.51 18.95
N THR A 54 -26.11 -2.66 18.79
CA THR A 54 -24.73 -2.78 18.30
C THR A 54 -24.76 -2.32 16.83
N GLU A 55 -24.63 -1.02 16.64
CA GLU A 55 -24.32 -0.45 15.34
C GLU A 55 -22.87 -0.82 15.05
N THR A 56 -22.68 -1.75 14.12
CA THR A 56 -21.36 -2.07 13.58
C THR A 56 -20.83 -0.77 12.96
N ALA A 57 -19.89 -0.14 13.63
CA ALA A 57 -19.24 1.04 13.10
C ALA A 57 -18.64 0.71 11.72
N PRO A 58 -18.78 1.59 10.73
CA PRO A 58 -18.08 1.45 9.45
C PRO A 58 -16.58 1.24 9.74
N ALA A 59 -15.97 0.27 9.08
CA ALA A 59 -14.53 0.05 9.20
C ALA A 59 -13.82 1.35 8.88
N GLU A 60 -13.05 1.88 9.84
CA GLU A 60 -12.23 3.06 9.59
C GLU A 60 -11.25 2.75 8.46
N PRO A 61 -11.01 3.69 7.52
CA PRO A 61 -10.02 3.50 6.47
C PRO A 61 -8.67 3.18 7.11
N ALA A 62 -7.95 2.24 6.53
CA ALA A 62 -6.62 1.85 7.01
C ALA A 62 -5.72 3.11 7.08
N SER A 63 -5.30 3.47 8.27
CA SER A 63 -4.42 4.62 8.49
C SER A 63 -2.95 4.30 8.19
N ALA A 64 -2.60 3.03 8.01
CA ALA A 64 -1.26 2.56 7.69
C ALA A 64 -1.30 1.22 6.94
N CYS A 65 -0.29 0.98 6.09
CA CYS A 65 -0.06 -0.33 5.47
C CYS A 65 0.89 -1.16 6.34
N PRO A 66 0.58 -2.43 6.65
CA PRO A 66 1.48 -3.25 7.43
C PRO A 66 2.76 -3.54 6.65
N MET A 67 3.91 -3.28 7.26
CA MET A 67 5.23 -3.50 6.65
C MET A 67 5.81 -4.89 6.99
N THR A 68 5.24 -5.57 7.98
CA THR A 68 5.73 -6.88 8.43
C THR A 68 5.45 -7.93 7.36
N PRO A 69 6.46 -8.70 6.93
CA PRO A 69 6.20 -9.84 6.07
C PRO A 69 5.35 -10.88 6.82
N PRO A 70 4.50 -11.64 6.11
CA PRO A 70 3.73 -12.70 6.74
C PRO A 70 4.65 -13.80 7.28
N ALA A 71 4.16 -14.57 8.25
CA ALA A 71 4.89 -15.73 8.77
C ALA A 71 5.23 -16.68 7.63
N SER A 72 6.50 -17.06 7.54
CA SER A 72 7.00 -17.95 6.49
C SER A 72 6.35 -19.33 6.58
N GLY A 73 5.91 -19.90 5.46
CA GLY A 73 5.55 -21.30 5.35
C GLY A 73 4.07 -21.63 5.13
N GLY A 74 3.20 -20.65 4.91
CA GLY A 74 1.83 -20.88 4.46
C GLY A 74 1.76 -21.26 2.96
N ALA A 75 0.81 -22.13 2.59
CA ALA A 75 0.48 -22.31 1.19
C ALA A 75 -0.12 -20.99 0.64
N PRO A 76 0.14 -20.65 -0.64
CA PRO A 76 -0.49 -19.48 -1.24
C PRO A 76 -2.02 -19.66 -1.27
N GLU A 77 -2.74 -18.58 -1.02
CA GLU A 77 -4.21 -18.56 -1.05
C GLU A 77 -4.75 -18.67 -2.47
N TRP A 78 -3.98 -18.18 -3.42
CA TRP A 78 -4.32 -18.22 -4.83
C TRP A 78 -3.09 -18.41 -5.71
N THR A 79 -3.28 -19.17 -6.79
CA THR A 79 -2.24 -19.38 -7.81
C THR A 79 -2.86 -19.29 -9.19
N LEU A 80 -2.28 -18.47 -10.05
CA LEU A 80 -2.66 -18.34 -11.47
C LEU A 80 -1.53 -18.86 -12.35
N ARG A 81 -1.87 -19.78 -13.25
CA ARG A 81 -1.00 -20.17 -14.37
C ARG A 81 -1.24 -19.24 -15.54
N GLY A 82 -0.17 -18.63 -16.04
CA GLY A 82 -0.21 -17.83 -17.25
C GLY A 82 -0.02 -18.67 -18.52
N THR A 83 0.04 -18.02 -19.65
CA THR A 83 0.56 -18.60 -20.91
C THR A 83 2.01 -19.02 -20.74
N THR A 84 2.75 -18.28 -19.99
CA THR A 84 4.08 -18.63 -19.46
C THR A 84 4.09 -18.39 -17.97
N GLY A 85 4.86 -19.18 -17.24
CA GLY A 85 5.04 -19.01 -15.80
C GLY A 85 3.77 -19.13 -14.96
N SER A 86 3.88 -18.62 -13.74
CA SER A 86 2.77 -18.58 -12.78
C SER A 86 2.98 -17.50 -11.75
N VAL A 87 1.90 -17.04 -11.12
CA VAL A 87 1.94 -16.18 -9.94
C VAL A 87 1.22 -16.88 -8.79
N ALA A 88 1.80 -16.83 -7.60
CA ALA A 88 1.20 -17.30 -6.36
C ALA A 88 1.10 -16.15 -5.38
N VAL A 89 -0.04 -16.03 -4.71
CA VAL A 89 -0.36 -14.90 -3.84
C VAL A 89 -0.85 -15.40 -2.49
N THR A 90 -0.27 -14.82 -1.44
CA THR A 90 -0.83 -14.81 -0.10
C THR A 90 -1.26 -13.38 0.20
N GLY A 91 -2.53 -13.18 0.55
CA GLY A 91 -3.11 -11.86 0.78
C GLY A 91 -2.52 -11.17 2.00
N SER A 92 -2.70 -9.85 2.07
CA SER A 92 -2.35 -9.08 3.26
C SER A 92 -3.35 -9.35 4.38
N THR A 93 -2.91 -9.14 5.61
CA THR A 93 -3.76 -9.12 6.79
C THR A 93 -3.69 -7.75 7.46
N ALA A 94 -4.42 -7.54 8.55
CA ALA A 94 -4.31 -6.30 9.33
C ALA A 94 -2.88 -6.02 9.86
N THR A 95 -2.04 -7.06 9.96
CA THR A 95 -0.70 -6.96 10.57
C THR A 95 0.44 -7.38 9.65
N ALA A 96 0.14 -7.89 8.46
CA ALA A 96 1.16 -8.40 7.53
C ALA A 96 0.91 -7.95 6.10
N ALA A 97 1.99 -7.59 5.39
CA ALA A 97 2.01 -7.32 3.97
C ALA A 97 1.71 -8.59 3.14
N PRO A 98 1.26 -8.46 1.88
CA PRO A 98 1.05 -9.61 1.01
C PRO A 98 2.38 -10.24 0.57
N VAL A 99 2.32 -11.49 0.14
CA VAL A 99 3.43 -12.14 -0.58
C VAL A 99 2.98 -12.48 -1.99
N VAL A 100 3.77 -12.05 -2.95
CA VAL A 100 3.58 -12.40 -4.36
C VAL A 100 4.84 -13.11 -4.86
N THR A 101 4.68 -14.34 -5.30
CA THR A 101 5.76 -15.14 -5.88
C THR A 101 5.50 -15.35 -7.35
N VAL A 102 6.43 -14.94 -8.20
CA VAL A 102 6.35 -15.10 -9.64
C VAL A 102 7.32 -16.18 -10.11
N THR A 103 6.80 -17.19 -10.81
CA THR A 103 7.61 -18.09 -11.62
C THR A 103 7.76 -17.43 -13.00
N ALA A 104 8.86 -16.76 -13.17
CA ALA A 104 9.12 -15.91 -14.34
C ALA A 104 9.60 -16.71 -15.56
N PRO A 105 9.39 -16.20 -16.77
CA PRO A 105 8.53 -15.06 -17.09
C PRO A 105 7.04 -15.44 -16.99
N PHE A 106 6.23 -14.57 -16.38
CA PHE A 106 4.79 -14.76 -16.29
C PHE A 106 4.08 -13.84 -17.28
N SER A 107 3.13 -14.37 -18.03
CA SER A 107 2.27 -13.61 -18.94
C SER A 107 0.88 -14.20 -19.00
N VAL A 108 -0.12 -13.34 -19.23
CA VAL A 108 -1.53 -13.69 -19.45
C VAL A 108 -2.01 -13.07 -20.76
N THR A 109 -3.05 -13.64 -21.36
CA THR A 109 -3.67 -13.11 -22.60
C THR A 109 -4.67 -11.99 -22.30
N GLU A 110 -5.20 -11.95 -21.10
CA GLU A 110 -6.19 -10.97 -20.65
C GLU A 110 -6.02 -10.67 -19.17
N THR A 111 -6.46 -9.49 -18.75
CA THR A 111 -6.47 -9.10 -17.33
C THR A 111 -7.44 -9.99 -16.56
N GLN A 112 -6.98 -10.50 -15.42
CA GLN A 112 -7.79 -11.30 -14.51
C GLN A 112 -7.85 -10.65 -13.14
N VAL A 113 -9.01 -10.72 -12.50
CA VAL A 113 -9.25 -10.25 -11.14
C VAL A 113 -9.67 -11.43 -10.28
N HIS A 114 -9.03 -11.56 -9.12
CA HIS A 114 -9.40 -12.56 -8.12
C HIS A 114 -9.50 -11.91 -6.74
N THR A 115 -10.63 -12.07 -6.08
CA THR A 115 -10.87 -11.56 -4.74
C THR A 115 -10.50 -12.63 -3.73
N LEU A 116 -9.44 -12.39 -2.95
CA LEU A 116 -9.02 -13.30 -1.88
C LEU A 116 -9.99 -13.23 -0.70
N GLN A 117 -10.38 -12.01 -0.32
CA GLN A 117 -11.32 -11.78 0.77
C GLN A 117 -12.37 -10.75 0.33
N PRO A 118 -13.65 -11.14 0.23
CA PRO A 118 -14.70 -10.19 -0.09
C PRO A 118 -14.92 -9.22 1.06
N GLY A 119 -15.23 -7.97 0.72
CA GLY A 119 -15.69 -6.99 1.69
C GLY A 119 -17.17 -7.22 2.07
N ASP A 120 -17.55 -6.75 3.25
CA ASP A 120 -18.90 -6.78 3.80
C ASP A 120 -19.58 -5.41 3.83
N GLY A 121 -18.85 -4.37 3.40
CA GLY A 121 -19.34 -3.00 3.32
C GLY A 121 -20.22 -2.72 2.11
N PRO A 122 -20.80 -1.52 2.01
CA PRO A 122 -21.57 -1.10 0.86
C PRO A 122 -20.75 -1.06 -0.41
N VAL A 123 -21.40 -1.23 -1.55
CA VAL A 123 -20.74 -1.14 -2.87
C VAL A 123 -20.18 0.27 -3.06
N VAL A 124 -18.90 0.33 -3.40
CA VAL A 124 -18.20 1.59 -3.66
C VAL A 124 -18.60 2.13 -5.03
N ALA A 125 -18.98 3.42 -5.10
CA ALA A 125 -19.35 4.05 -6.36
C ALA A 125 -18.13 4.16 -7.31
N SER A 126 -18.35 3.99 -8.60
CA SER A 126 -17.29 4.05 -9.62
C SER A 126 -16.57 5.41 -9.71
N THR A 127 -17.13 6.46 -9.13
CA THR A 127 -16.54 7.81 -9.05
C THR A 127 -15.88 8.10 -7.70
N ALA A 128 -15.88 7.15 -6.78
CA ALA A 128 -15.31 7.35 -5.46
C ALA A 128 -13.77 7.37 -5.50
N THR A 129 -13.19 8.02 -4.51
CA THR A 129 -11.79 7.87 -4.17
C THR A 129 -11.67 6.81 -3.08
N VAL A 130 -10.80 5.85 -3.28
CA VAL A 130 -10.52 4.78 -2.31
C VAL A 130 -9.10 4.89 -1.79
N THR A 131 -8.94 4.67 -0.49
CA THR A 131 -7.64 4.65 0.19
C THR A 131 -7.23 3.19 0.35
N VAL A 132 -6.15 2.77 -0.30
CA VAL A 132 -5.73 1.37 -0.37
C VAL A 132 -4.25 1.17 -0.15
N CYS A 133 -3.91 -0.02 0.35
CA CYS A 133 -2.55 -0.55 0.28
C CYS A 133 -2.44 -1.42 -0.97
N TYR A 134 -1.33 -1.32 -1.70
CA TYR A 134 -1.10 -2.08 -2.92
C TYR A 134 0.36 -2.50 -3.09
N MET A 135 0.58 -3.51 -3.91
CA MET A 135 1.91 -3.97 -4.33
C MET A 135 1.88 -4.30 -5.82
N GLY A 136 2.78 -3.69 -6.57
CA GLY A 136 2.99 -3.97 -7.98
C GLY A 136 4.21 -4.86 -8.19
N VAL A 137 4.01 -6.01 -8.87
CA VAL A 137 5.07 -6.99 -9.14
C VAL A 137 5.19 -7.23 -10.63
N ASN A 138 6.43 -7.22 -11.11
CA ASN A 138 6.74 -7.41 -12.52
C ASN A 138 6.69 -8.90 -12.89
N GLY A 139 5.84 -9.27 -13.83
CA GLY A 139 5.74 -10.64 -14.32
C GLY A 139 6.99 -11.15 -15.05
N ARG A 140 7.88 -10.25 -15.50
CA ARG A 140 9.09 -10.61 -16.24
C ARG A 140 10.14 -11.28 -15.36
N ASP A 141 10.28 -10.81 -14.13
CA ASP A 141 11.37 -11.20 -13.24
C ASP A 141 10.96 -11.35 -11.76
N GLY A 142 9.72 -11.01 -11.41
CA GLY A 142 9.22 -11.08 -10.04
C GLY A 142 9.64 -9.89 -9.17
N SER A 143 10.27 -8.87 -9.71
CA SER A 143 10.65 -7.69 -8.95
C SER A 143 9.44 -6.85 -8.55
N VAL A 144 9.44 -6.32 -7.34
CA VAL A 144 8.48 -5.30 -6.90
C VAL A 144 8.89 -3.98 -7.53
N PHE A 145 8.00 -3.37 -8.33
CA PHE A 145 8.28 -2.08 -8.96
C PHE A 145 7.65 -0.91 -8.21
N ASP A 146 6.60 -1.17 -7.42
CA ASP A 146 5.99 -0.18 -6.53
C ASP A 146 5.19 -0.88 -5.42
N SER A 147 5.26 -0.33 -4.20
CA SER A 147 4.58 -0.89 -3.05
C SER A 147 4.30 0.17 -1.98
N SER A 148 3.04 0.36 -1.65
CA SER A 148 2.64 1.17 -0.51
C SER A 148 2.92 0.47 0.82
N TYR A 149 3.02 -0.87 0.83
CA TYR A 149 3.44 -1.62 2.02
C TYR A 149 4.88 -1.33 2.43
N GLU A 150 5.80 -1.12 1.45
CA GLU A 150 7.18 -0.73 1.75
C GLU A 150 7.29 0.69 2.32
N ARG A 151 6.34 1.55 1.97
CA ARG A 151 6.24 2.92 2.51
C ARG A 151 5.51 2.99 3.85
N GLY A 152 4.73 1.95 4.19
CA GLY A 152 3.90 1.92 5.38
C GLY A 152 2.65 2.81 5.32
N GLU A 153 2.37 3.42 4.16
CA GLU A 153 1.31 4.41 3.98
C GLU A 153 0.37 4.01 2.85
N PRO A 154 -0.96 4.07 3.05
CA PRO A 154 -1.92 3.84 1.99
C PRO A 154 -1.93 4.99 0.98
N VAL A 155 -2.51 4.74 -0.19
CA VAL A 155 -2.59 5.70 -1.30
C VAL A 155 -4.03 5.87 -1.73
N ASP A 156 -4.39 7.10 -2.06
CA ASP A 156 -5.71 7.45 -2.57
C ASP A 156 -5.78 7.31 -4.08
N PHE A 157 -6.77 6.54 -4.55
CA PHE A 157 -7.05 6.37 -5.97
C PHE A 157 -8.48 6.77 -6.30
N PRO A 158 -8.71 7.72 -7.22
CA PRO A 158 -10.02 7.92 -7.81
C PRO A 158 -10.33 6.75 -8.76
N LEU A 159 -11.40 6.01 -8.51
CA LEU A 159 -11.73 4.80 -9.30
C LEU A 159 -11.97 5.07 -10.78
N ASN A 160 -12.36 6.30 -11.15
CA ASN A 160 -12.51 6.72 -12.54
C ASN A 160 -11.18 7.13 -13.21
N GLY A 161 -10.08 7.15 -12.48
CA GLY A 161 -8.74 7.53 -12.97
C GLY A 161 -7.74 6.39 -13.03
N VAL A 162 -8.13 5.18 -12.61
CA VAL A 162 -7.30 3.97 -12.71
C VAL A 162 -7.89 3.06 -13.79
N VAL A 163 -7.02 2.49 -14.59
CA VAL A 163 -7.35 1.55 -15.68
C VAL A 163 -7.01 0.13 -15.29
#